data_fef2da34cddbf07c42b8a585811deb52
#
_entry.id   fef2da34cddbf07c42b8a585811deb52
#
_cell.length_a   1.000
_cell.length_b   1.000
_cell.length_c   1.000
_cell.angle_alpha   90.00
_cell.angle_beta   90.00
_cell.angle_gamma   90.00
#
_symmetry.space_group_name_H-M   'P 1'
#
loop_
_entity.id
_entity.type
_entity.pdbx_description
1 polymer ?
#
loop_
_entity_poly.entity_id
_entity_poly.type
_entity_poly.pdbx_seq_one_letter_code
_entity_poly.pdbx_strand_id
1 'polypeptide(L)'
;ERELRSRTNRAWLLNGVTMLDPRQTFVDVTVRLGRDVTLYPGTLLQGDTVVGDGCEIGPNARLVDCAVGNGCTVEQTVARHSTIGDGARVGPFAHLPAGSTVEAGADTGSFYTGATNQGEHA
;
A
#
# COMPACT_ATOMS: atom_id res chain seq x y z
N GLU A 1 -22.12 -8.03 -0.42
CA GLU A 1 -20.84 -7.42 -0.15
C GLU A 1 -19.70 -8.41 -0.06
N ARG A 2 -19.89 -9.49 0.67
CA ARG A 2 -18.90 -10.55 0.71
C ARG A 2 -18.66 -11.11 -0.68
N GLU A 3 -19.72 -11.26 -1.43
CA GLU A 3 -19.63 -11.79 -2.78
C GLU A 3 -18.86 -10.84 -3.68
N LEU A 4 -19.08 -9.54 -3.54
CA LEU A 4 -18.36 -8.56 -4.34
C LEU A 4 -16.88 -8.57 -4.04
N ARG A 5 -16.50 -8.65 -2.76
CA ARG A 5 -15.10 -8.73 -2.39
C ARG A 5 -14.44 -9.98 -2.95
N SER A 6 -15.16 -11.10 -2.89
CA SER A 6 -14.63 -12.37 -3.39
C SER A 6 -14.34 -12.28 -4.89
N ARG A 7 -15.23 -11.68 -5.65
CA ARG A 7 -15.01 -11.56 -7.09
C ARG A 7 -13.86 -10.61 -7.41
N THR A 8 -13.72 -9.54 -6.64
CA THR A 8 -12.64 -8.60 -6.85
C THR A 8 -11.29 -9.27 -6.58
N ASN A 9 -11.20 -10.01 -5.48
CA ASN A 9 -9.94 -10.70 -5.16
C ASN A 9 -9.59 -11.73 -6.23
N ARG A 10 -10.59 -12.46 -6.73
CA ARG A 10 -10.33 -13.44 -7.77
C ARG A 10 -9.77 -12.78 -9.03
N ALA A 11 -10.33 -11.62 -9.40
CA ALA A 11 -9.84 -10.92 -10.58
C ALA A 11 -8.37 -10.54 -10.41
N TRP A 12 -7.97 -10.09 -9.23
CA TRP A 12 -6.57 -9.72 -9.00
C TRP A 12 -5.65 -10.93 -9.05
N LEU A 13 -6.09 -12.06 -8.49
CA LEU A 13 -5.29 -13.29 -8.56
C LEU A 13 -5.06 -13.72 -10.02
N LEU A 14 -6.06 -13.55 -10.85
CA LEU A 14 -5.92 -13.88 -12.27
C LEU A 14 -4.99 -12.94 -13.01
N ASN A 15 -4.76 -11.75 -12.47
CA ASN A 15 -3.86 -10.77 -13.08
C ASN A 15 -2.46 -10.79 -12.49
N GLY A 16 -2.09 -11.85 -11.79
CA GLY A 16 -0.74 -12.00 -11.28
C GLY A 16 -0.51 -11.38 -9.91
N VAL A 17 -1.58 -11.03 -9.23
CA VAL A 17 -1.48 -10.54 -7.85
C VAL A 17 -1.55 -11.74 -6.90
N THR A 18 -0.63 -11.80 -5.94
CA THR A 18 -0.62 -12.86 -4.95
C THR A 18 -1.21 -12.35 -3.64
N MET A 19 -2.23 -13.04 -3.16
CA MET A 19 -2.82 -12.75 -1.85
C MET A 19 -2.61 -13.96 -0.96
N LEU A 20 -1.80 -13.80 0.09
CA LEU A 20 -1.47 -14.91 0.97
C LEU A 20 -2.67 -15.38 1.77
N ASP A 21 -3.58 -14.46 2.08
CA ASP A 21 -4.84 -14.84 2.71
C ASP A 21 -5.93 -13.92 2.17
N PRO A 22 -6.61 -14.35 1.09
CA PRO A 22 -7.65 -13.48 0.49
C PRO A 22 -8.78 -13.11 1.45
N ARG A 23 -8.99 -13.91 2.49
CA ARG A 23 -10.06 -13.62 3.44
C ARG A 23 -9.70 -12.46 4.36
N GLN A 24 -8.42 -12.15 4.50
CA GLN A 24 -7.94 -11.06 5.33
C GLN A 24 -7.36 -9.91 4.51
N THR A 25 -7.67 -9.90 3.23
CA THR A 25 -7.19 -8.85 2.34
C THR A 25 -8.40 -8.18 1.71
N PHE A 26 -8.45 -6.88 1.80
CA PHE A 26 -9.56 -6.10 1.26
C PHE A 26 -9.04 -5.10 0.24
N VAL A 27 -9.56 -5.18 -0.98
CA VAL A 27 -9.16 -4.29 -2.07
C VAL A 27 -10.42 -3.69 -2.68
N ASP A 28 -10.54 -2.37 -2.59
CA ASP A 28 -11.69 -1.68 -3.18
C ASP A 28 -11.67 -1.84 -4.70
N VAL A 29 -12.85 -1.78 -5.31
CA VAL A 29 -12.97 -1.96 -6.75
C VAL A 29 -12.29 -0.83 -7.53
N THR A 30 -12.05 0.30 -6.88
CA THR A 30 -11.38 1.44 -7.52
C THR A 30 -9.86 1.36 -7.46
N VAL A 31 -9.32 0.42 -6.72
CA VAL A 31 -7.87 0.25 -6.57
C VAL A 31 -7.29 -0.35 -7.85
N ARG A 32 -6.10 0.11 -8.24
CA ARG A 32 -5.38 -0.43 -9.38
C ARG A 32 -4.08 -1.06 -8.91
N LEU A 33 -3.87 -2.31 -9.30
CA LEU A 33 -2.68 -3.05 -8.92
C LEU A 33 -1.90 -3.44 -10.17
N GLY A 34 -0.59 -3.29 -10.11
CA GLY A 34 0.29 -3.74 -11.17
C GLY A 34 0.47 -5.24 -11.13
N ARG A 35 1.48 -5.73 -11.86
CA ARG A 35 1.79 -7.15 -11.94
C ARG A 35 2.69 -7.56 -10.79
N ASP A 36 2.61 -8.82 -10.41
CA ASP A 36 3.51 -9.42 -9.42
C ASP A 36 3.47 -8.70 -8.08
N VAL A 37 2.29 -8.18 -7.73
CA VAL A 37 2.08 -7.55 -6.42
C VAL A 37 1.73 -8.64 -5.42
N THR A 38 2.36 -8.59 -4.25
CA THR A 38 2.05 -9.52 -3.16
C THR A 38 1.37 -8.77 -2.04
N LEU A 39 0.19 -9.25 -1.65
CA LEU A 39 -0.57 -8.67 -0.56
C LEU A 39 -0.58 -9.63 0.61
N TYR A 40 -0.05 -9.19 1.74
CA TYR A 40 0.03 -10.01 2.94
C TYR A 40 -1.25 -9.86 3.77
N PRO A 41 -1.53 -10.77 4.70
CA PRO A 41 -2.77 -10.74 5.47
C PRO A 41 -2.96 -9.42 6.22
N GLY A 42 -4.19 -8.97 6.28
CA GLY A 42 -4.52 -7.74 6.99
C GLY A 42 -4.32 -6.48 6.18
N THR A 43 -4.09 -6.60 4.87
CA THR A 43 -3.90 -5.45 4.00
C THR A 43 -5.24 -4.88 3.56
N LEU A 44 -5.39 -3.57 3.68
CA LEU A 44 -6.56 -2.84 3.22
C LEU A 44 -6.14 -1.80 2.20
N LEU A 45 -6.61 -1.94 0.96
CA LEU A 45 -6.34 -0.97 -0.09
C LEU A 45 -7.66 -0.33 -0.46
N GLN A 46 -7.77 0.97 -0.22
CA GLN A 46 -9.05 1.65 -0.31
C GLN A 46 -8.95 2.90 -1.18
N GLY A 47 -10.11 3.29 -1.71
CA GLY A 47 -10.21 4.51 -2.52
C GLY A 47 -9.51 4.36 -3.85
N ASP A 48 -8.84 5.40 -4.29
CA ASP A 48 -8.18 5.43 -5.58
C ASP A 48 -6.71 5.05 -5.49
N THR A 49 -6.37 4.13 -4.61
CA THR A 49 -4.99 3.68 -4.44
C THR A 49 -4.50 3.00 -5.71
N VAL A 50 -3.27 3.33 -6.10
CA VAL A 50 -2.59 2.72 -7.25
C VAL A 50 -1.28 2.13 -6.75
N VAL A 51 -1.04 0.85 -7.07
CA VAL A 51 0.17 0.15 -6.65
C VAL A 51 0.88 -0.32 -7.91
N GLY A 52 2.16 0.00 -8.02
CA GLY A 52 2.96 -0.38 -9.18
C GLY A 52 3.35 -1.85 -9.17
N ASP A 53 4.16 -2.23 -10.16
CA ASP A 53 4.55 -3.62 -10.34
C ASP A 53 5.54 -4.06 -9.27
N GLY A 54 5.46 -5.33 -8.88
CA GLY A 54 6.47 -5.95 -8.02
C GLY A 54 6.46 -5.47 -6.58
N CYS A 55 5.38 -4.88 -6.13
CA CYS A 55 5.30 -4.38 -4.76
C CYS A 55 4.92 -5.49 -3.78
N GLU A 56 5.31 -5.29 -2.51
CA GLU A 56 4.89 -6.15 -1.41
C GLU A 56 4.23 -5.26 -0.37
N ILE A 57 2.96 -5.52 -0.09
CA ILE A 57 2.16 -4.68 0.80
C ILE A 57 1.64 -5.51 1.97
N GLY A 58 1.86 -5.02 3.16
CA GLY A 58 1.42 -5.67 4.39
C GLY A 58 2.57 -6.36 5.09
N PRO A 59 2.27 -7.12 6.14
CA PRO A 59 0.96 -7.32 6.72
C PRO A 59 0.43 -6.08 7.44
N ASN A 60 -0.89 -6.07 7.65
CA ASN A 60 -1.54 -5.02 8.46
C ASN A 60 -1.25 -3.61 7.94
N ALA A 61 -1.34 -3.45 6.62
CA ALA A 61 -1.17 -2.14 6.00
C ALA A 61 -2.51 -1.61 5.54
N ARG A 62 -2.70 -0.31 5.66
CA ARG A 62 -3.91 0.34 5.17
C ARG A 62 -3.50 1.54 4.33
N LEU A 63 -3.83 1.50 3.06
CA LEU A 63 -3.51 2.56 2.13
C LEU A 63 -4.81 3.13 1.56
N VAL A 64 -5.01 4.42 1.74
CA VAL A 64 -6.22 5.11 1.27
C VAL A 64 -5.81 6.21 0.31
N ASP A 65 -6.24 6.13 -0.93
CA ASP A 65 -5.97 7.13 -1.95
C ASP A 65 -4.47 7.43 -2.08
N CYS A 66 -3.66 6.38 -2.09
CA CYS A 66 -2.21 6.50 -2.18
C CYS A 66 -1.72 6.12 -3.56
N ALA A 67 -0.56 6.68 -3.95
CA ALA A 67 0.11 6.28 -5.18
C ALA A 67 1.43 5.62 -4.78
N VAL A 68 1.57 4.34 -5.10
CA VAL A 68 2.75 3.56 -4.75
C VAL A 68 3.47 3.18 -6.04
N GLY A 69 4.75 3.49 -6.12
CA GLY A 69 5.55 3.20 -7.29
C GLY A 69 5.85 1.72 -7.43
N ASN A 70 6.79 1.39 -8.34
CA ASN A 70 7.15 0.00 -8.60
C ASN A 70 8.16 -0.49 -7.58
N GLY A 71 8.09 -1.77 -7.23
CA GLY A 71 9.09 -2.41 -6.39
C GLY A 71 9.13 -1.92 -4.95
N CYS A 72 8.05 -1.36 -4.47
CA CYS A 72 7.99 -0.84 -3.10
C CYS A 72 7.65 -1.94 -2.11
N THR A 73 8.08 -1.73 -0.86
CA THR A 73 7.71 -2.60 0.25
C THR A 73 7.04 -1.73 1.31
N VAL A 74 5.81 -2.07 1.69
CA VAL A 74 5.07 -1.31 2.69
C VAL A 74 4.57 -2.28 3.75
N GLU A 75 5.01 -2.11 4.99
CA GLU A 75 4.69 -3.04 6.07
C GLU A 75 4.05 -2.30 7.23
N GLN A 76 2.97 -2.83 7.75
CA GLN A 76 2.35 -2.35 9.00
C GLN A 76 2.27 -0.82 9.05
N THR A 77 1.70 -0.26 7.99
CA THR A 77 1.71 1.18 7.78
C THR A 77 0.29 1.66 7.50
N VAL A 78 -0.05 2.82 8.03
CA VAL A 78 -1.29 3.50 7.65
C VAL A 78 -0.89 4.74 6.86
N ALA A 79 -1.39 4.83 5.63
CA ALA A 79 -1.07 5.95 4.75
C ALA A 79 -2.34 6.47 4.09
N ARG A 80 -2.44 7.80 3.96
CA ARG A 80 -3.58 8.46 3.33
C ARG A 80 -3.07 9.53 2.39
N HIS A 81 -3.63 9.58 1.18
CA HIS A 81 -3.30 10.62 0.18
C HIS A 81 -1.80 10.87 0.11
N SER A 82 -1.03 9.79 0.08
CA SER A 82 0.42 9.88 0.11
C SER A 82 1.01 9.29 -1.15
N THR A 83 2.24 9.67 -1.47
CA THR A 83 2.97 9.17 -2.63
C THR A 83 4.21 8.44 -2.15
N ILE A 84 4.42 7.23 -2.63
CA ILE A 84 5.60 6.42 -2.29
C ILE A 84 6.34 6.16 -3.59
N GLY A 85 7.57 6.62 -3.67
CA GLY A 85 8.37 6.51 -4.90
C GLY A 85 8.85 5.10 -5.16
N ASP A 86 9.34 4.87 -6.38
CA ASP A 86 9.78 3.54 -6.80
C ASP A 86 10.86 3.00 -5.88
N GLY A 87 10.76 1.73 -5.54
CA GLY A 87 11.77 1.06 -4.75
C GLY A 87 11.88 1.48 -3.31
N ALA A 88 10.94 2.29 -2.83
CA ALA A 88 10.97 2.76 -1.45
C ALA A 88 10.51 1.66 -0.50
N ARG A 89 10.96 1.75 0.75
CA ARG A 89 10.55 0.84 1.81
C ARG A 89 9.94 1.66 2.93
N VAL A 90 8.74 1.28 3.34
CA VAL A 90 8.00 2.02 4.35
C VAL A 90 7.61 1.10 5.49
N GLY A 91 7.87 1.52 6.70
CA GLY A 91 7.54 0.76 7.90
C GLY A 91 8.67 -0.08 8.39
N PRO A 92 8.40 -0.99 9.32
CA PRO A 92 7.09 -1.21 9.93
C PRO A 92 6.67 -0.09 10.88
N PHE A 93 5.37 -0.06 11.17
CA PHE A 93 4.79 0.89 12.11
C PHE A 93 5.00 2.34 11.69
N ALA A 94 4.77 2.62 10.40
CA ALA A 94 4.86 3.97 9.88
C ALA A 94 3.46 4.57 9.74
N HIS A 95 3.39 5.88 9.79
CA HIS A 95 2.16 6.61 9.55
C HIS A 95 2.45 7.73 8.57
N LEU A 96 1.74 7.72 7.46
CA LEU A 96 1.88 8.75 6.44
C LEU A 96 0.59 9.55 6.38
N PRO A 97 0.56 10.73 7.00
CA PRO A 97 -0.63 11.58 6.91
C PRO A 97 -0.79 12.15 5.50
N ALA A 98 -1.96 12.70 5.23
CA ALA A 98 -2.28 13.20 3.90
C ALA A 98 -1.20 14.18 3.42
N GLY A 99 -0.79 13.99 2.17
CA GLY A 99 0.22 14.85 1.57
C GLY A 99 1.66 14.41 1.80
N SER A 100 1.86 13.26 2.43
CA SER A 100 3.22 12.75 2.63
C SER A 100 3.82 12.25 1.33
N THR A 101 5.14 12.36 1.21
CA THR A 101 5.88 11.83 0.07
C THR A 101 7.09 11.07 0.57
N VAL A 102 7.24 9.84 0.09
CA VAL A 102 8.44 9.04 0.35
C VAL A 102 9.21 8.99 -0.95
N GLU A 103 10.45 9.42 -0.93
CA GLU A 103 11.28 9.51 -2.13
C GLU A 103 11.57 8.12 -2.69
N ALA A 104 11.83 8.06 -3.99
CA ALA A 104 12.22 6.80 -4.61
C ALA A 104 13.47 6.28 -3.93
N GLY A 105 13.48 4.99 -3.63
CA GLY A 105 14.62 4.33 -3.01
C GLY A 105 14.82 4.64 -1.54
N ALA A 106 13.95 5.44 -0.94
CA ALA A 106 14.10 5.79 0.47
C ALA A 106 13.64 4.63 1.37
N ASP A 107 14.17 4.60 2.58
CA ASP A 107 13.79 3.63 3.59
C ASP A 107 13.42 4.41 4.84
N THR A 108 12.15 4.40 5.21
CA THR A 108 11.68 5.20 6.34
C THR A 108 12.13 4.64 7.68
N GLY A 109 12.36 3.32 7.74
CA GLY A 109 12.63 2.68 9.01
C GLY A 109 11.37 2.56 9.86
N SER A 110 11.56 2.05 11.08
CA SER A 110 10.45 1.78 12.00
C SER A 110 9.93 3.06 12.64
N PHE A 111 8.63 3.06 12.91
CA PHE A 111 7.99 4.14 13.68
C PHE A 111 8.12 5.51 13.00
N TYR A 112 8.15 5.50 11.69
CA TYR A 112 8.25 6.73 10.91
C TYR A 112 6.89 7.43 10.86
N THR A 113 6.91 8.75 10.98
CA THR A 113 5.73 9.56 10.76
C THR A 113 6.06 10.55 9.64
N GLY A 114 5.34 10.42 8.54
CA GLY A 114 5.57 11.31 7.42
C GLY A 114 5.29 12.75 7.80
N ALA A 115 6.14 13.65 7.31
CA ALA A 115 5.97 15.07 7.58
C ALA A 115 5.35 15.72 6.36
N THR A 116 4.25 16.37 6.55
CA THR A 116 3.65 17.14 5.47
C THR A 116 4.12 18.57 5.54
N ASN A 117 4.60 18.91 6.67
CA ASN A 117 5.10 20.23 6.86
C ASN A 117 6.48 20.22 7.21
N GLN A 118 6.72 19.77 7.23
CA GLN A 118 7.51 19.75 7.78
C GLN A 118 8.33 20.25 8.15
N GLY A 119 8.43 20.13 8.03
CA GLY A 119 9.11 20.42 8.50
C GLY A 119 9.47 20.91 9.47
N GLU A 120 9.15 21.01 9.70
CA GLU A 120 9.24 21.46 10.49
C GLU A 120 9.84 21.22 11.29
N HIS A 121 10.07 20.71 11.35
CA HIS A 121 10.51 20.50 12.12
C HIS A 121 11.41 20.59 12.14
N ALA A 122 11.35 20.74 11.72
CA ALA A 122 12.07 20.89 11.94
C ALA A 122 12.54 20.92 12.47
#